data_8667c1cece0b635cc11f8ee09443c6b3
#
_entry.id   8667c1cece0b635cc11f8ee09443c6b3
#
_cell.length_a   1.000
_cell.length_b   1.000
_cell.length_c   1.000
_cell.angle_alpha   90.00
_cell.angle_beta   90.00
_cell.angle_gamma   90.00
#
_symmetry.space_group_name_H-M   'P 1'
#
loop_
_entity.id
_entity.type
_entity.pdbx_description
1 polymer ?
#
loop_
_entity_poly.entity_id
_entity_poly.type
_entity_poly.pdbx_seq_one_letter_code
_entity_poly.pdbx_strand_id
1 'polypeptide(L)'
;MYLLYLSAWKLIGLLPERMAYKLANFVADQIYRKNGKGIQRLRSNYQRVKPGYSQEELDNLTKLGMRSYMRYWFDTFRLNKWSKERIVKTTKVNNEYLLRDPITNKLGCIVALPHAGNWDHAAAYFCSTGINLTAVVEKLKPEAIFQKFLDYRQSIGIE
;
A
#
# COMPACT_ATOMS: atom_id res chain seq x y z
N MET A 1 0.77 7.34 21.06
CA MET A 1 0.49 6.94 19.66
C MET A 1 1.74 6.47 18.92
N TYR A 2 2.84 7.22 18.94
CA TYR A 2 4.10 6.86 18.24
C TYR A 2 4.67 5.49 18.65
N LEU A 3 4.84 5.23 19.96
CA LEU A 3 5.36 3.94 20.45
C LEU A 3 4.46 2.75 20.05
N LEU A 4 3.15 2.94 20.05
CA LEU A 4 2.20 1.92 19.62
C LEU A 4 2.38 1.58 18.11
N TYR A 5 2.61 2.60 17.31
CA TYR A 5 2.87 2.46 15.87
C TYR A 5 4.19 1.70 15.61
N LEU A 6 5.28 2.06 16.31
CA LEU A 6 6.56 1.36 16.18
C LEU A 6 6.49 -0.09 16.68
N SER A 7 5.76 -0.33 17.78
CA SER A 7 5.54 -1.68 18.30
C SER A 7 4.75 -2.53 17.30
N ALA A 8 3.68 -1.98 16.72
CA ALA A 8 2.91 -2.64 15.67
C ALA A 8 3.78 -2.96 14.45
N TRP A 9 4.60 -2.02 13.98
CA TRP A 9 5.53 -2.25 12.88
C TRP A 9 6.46 -3.43 13.14
N LYS A 10 7.10 -3.44 14.32
CA LYS A 10 8.04 -4.50 14.70
C LYS A 10 7.34 -5.86 14.83
N LEU A 11 6.20 -5.90 15.53
CA LEU A 11 5.45 -7.14 15.77
C LEU A 11 4.87 -7.73 14.48
N ILE A 12 4.19 -6.92 13.67
CA ILE A 12 3.60 -7.36 12.40
C ILE A 12 4.70 -7.84 11.45
N GLY A 13 5.85 -7.13 11.42
CA GLY A 13 6.99 -7.52 10.61
C GLY A 13 7.59 -8.89 10.98
N LEU A 14 7.33 -9.43 12.17
CA LEU A 14 7.82 -10.74 12.62
C LEU A 14 6.80 -11.86 12.39
N LEU A 15 5.54 -11.54 12.15
CA LEU A 15 4.50 -12.56 11.96
C LEU A 15 4.69 -13.33 10.67
N PRO A 16 4.44 -14.66 10.65
CA PRO A 16 4.26 -15.40 9.41
C PRO A 16 3.16 -14.77 8.55
N GLU A 17 3.33 -14.76 7.23
CA GLU A 17 2.43 -14.06 6.32
C GLU A 17 0.96 -14.44 6.47
N ARG A 18 0.68 -15.73 6.58
CA ARG A 18 -0.69 -16.23 6.77
C ARG A 18 -1.33 -15.67 8.03
N MET A 19 -0.57 -15.54 9.12
CA MET A 19 -1.05 -14.98 10.38
C MET A 19 -1.23 -13.47 10.27
N ALA A 20 -0.29 -12.77 9.63
CA ALA A 20 -0.39 -11.34 9.38
C ALA A 20 -1.66 -11.00 8.60
N TYR A 21 -1.98 -11.73 7.52
CA TYR A 21 -3.19 -11.47 6.73
C TYR A 21 -4.49 -11.88 7.44
N LYS A 22 -4.49 -12.94 8.25
CA LYS A 22 -5.65 -13.26 9.11
C LYS A 22 -5.91 -12.14 10.10
N LEU A 23 -4.86 -11.62 10.74
CA LEU A 23 -4.97 -10.51 11.68
C LEU A 23 -5.42 -9.21 10.96
N ALA A 24 -4.87 -8.91 9.78
CA ALA A 24 -5.28 -7.77 8.97
C ALA A 24 -6.78 -7.82 8.64
N ASN A 25 -7.27 -8.97 8.19
CA ASN A 25 -8.69 -9.17 7.90
C ASN A 25 -9.56 -9.04 9.15
N PHE A 26 -9.12 -9.62 10.28
CA PHE A 26 -9.84 -9.48 11.55
C PHE A 26 -9.96 -8.01 11.98
N VAL A 27 -8.85 -7.26 11.95
CA VAL A 27 -8.83 -5.84 12.28
C VAL A 27 -9.73 -5.05 11.31
N ALA A 28 -9.66 -5.33 10.02
CA ALA A 28 -10.51 -4.70 9.02
C ALA A 28 -12.00 -4.93 9.29
N ASP A 29 -12.36 -6.17 9.64
CA ASP A 29 -13.76 -6.52 9.93
C ASP A 29 -14.27 -5.83 11.23
N GLN A 30 -13.41 -5.66 12.24
CA GLN A 30 -13.76 -4.89 13.44
C GLN A 30 -13.97 -3.40 13.13
N ILE A 31 -13.09 -2.80 12.29
CA ILE A 31 -13.23 -1.41 11.86
C ILE A 31 -14.50 -1.24 11.03
N TYR A 32 -14.78 -2.16 10.09
CA TYR A 32 -15.99 -2.15 9.29
C TYR A 32 -17.26 -2.21 10.16
N ARG A 33 -17.31 -3.10 11.15
CA ARG A 33 -18.47 -3.25 12.07
C ARG A 33 -18.74 -1.99 12.87
N LYS A 34 -17.70 -1.24 13.27
CA LYS A 34 -17.85 0.04 13.99
C LYS A 34 -18.46 1.14 13.13
N ASN A 35 -18.49 0.97 11.81
CA ASN A 35 -19.10 1.89 10.83
C ASN A 35 -18.78 3.38 11.07
N GLY A 36 -17.55 3.68 11.48
CA GLY A 36 -17.09 5.05 11.73
C GLY A 36 -17.03 5.90 10.44
N LYS A 37 -16.73 7.19 10.59
CA LYS A 37 -16.68 8.18 9.48
C LYS A 37 -15.84 7.72 8.29
N GLY A 38 -14.74 6.98 8.53
CA GLY A 38 -13.88 6.44 7.47
C GLY A 38 -14.60 5.41 6.60
N ILE A 39 -15.35 4.48 7.22
CA ILE A 39 -16.14 3.47 6.51
C ILE A 39 -17.29 4.10 5.71
N GLN A 40 -17.99 5.08 6.31
CA GLN A 40 -19.06 5.81 5.62
C GLN A 40 -18.53 6.55 4.40
N ARG A 41 -17.35 7.19 4.51
CA ARG A 41 -16.68 7.86 3.39
C ARG A 41 -16.27 6.87 2.30
N LEU A 42 -15.71 5.72 2.69
CA LEU A 42 -15.33 4.67 1.74
C LEU A 42 -16.55 4.17 0.96
N ARG A 43 -17.66 3.88 1.66
CA ARG A 43 -18.94 3.48 1.04
C ARG A 43 -19.46 4.54 0.08
N SER A 44 -19.48 5.81 0.48
CA SER A 44 -19.92 6.93 -0.38
C SER A 44 -19.04 7.08 -1.62
N ASN A 45 -17.73 6.86 -1.51
CA ASN A 45 -16.83 6.91 -2.65
C ASN A 45 -17.13 5.74 -3.63
N TYR A 46 -17.35 4.54 -3.12
CA TYR A 46 -17.73 3.40 -3.96
C TYR A 46 -19.09 3.60 -4.63
N GLN A 47 -20.06 4.18 -3.94
CA GLN A 47 -21.36 4.49 -4.53
C GLN A 47 -21.26 5.46 -5.72
N ARG A 48 -20.33 6.43 -5.67
CA ARG A 48 -20.07 7.35 -6.79
C ARG A 48 -19.48 6.64 -8.00
N VAL A 49 -18.60 5.66 -7.77
CA VAL A 49 -17.94 4.89 -8.84
C VAL A 49 -18.83 3.76 -9.37
N LYS A 50 -19.75 3.27 -8.54
CA LYS A 50 -20.66 2.17 -8.82
C LYS A 50 -22.13 2.57 -8.52
N PRO A 51 -22.70 3.55 -9.24
CA PRO A 51 -24.02 4.09 -8.91
C PRO A 51 -25.17 3.09 -9.06
N GLY A 52 -24.96 2.01 -9.83
CA GLY A 52 -25.96 0.94 -10.02
C GLY A 52 -25.91 -0.19 -9.01
N TYR A 53 -24.98 -0.16 -8.03
CA TYR A 53 -24.90 -1.21 -7.04
C TYR A 53 -26.03 -1.09 -6.00
N SER A 54 -26.59 -2.23 -5.62
CA SER A 54 -27.48 -2.34 -4.47
C SER A 54 -26.75 -2.04 -3.17
N GLN A 55 -27.50 -1.80 -2.10
CA GLN A 55 -26.92 -1.56 -0.78
C GLN A 55 -26.07 -2.76 -0.31
N GLU A 56 -26.50 -3.98 -0.57
CA GLU A 56 -25.76 -5.19 -0.22
C GLU A 56 -24.43 -5.28 -0.97
N GLU A 57 -24.43 -5.00 -2.27
CA GLU A 57 -23.21 -4.97 -3.09
C GLU A 57 -22.23 -3.89 -2.61
N LEU A 58 -22.73 -2.69 -2.27
CA LEU A 58 -21.93 -1.61 -1.72
C LEU A 58 -21.32 -1.96 -0.35
N ASP A 59 -22.09 -2.61 0.51
CA ASP A 59 -21.64 -3.05 1.82
C ASP A 59 -20.58 -4.14 1.69
N ASN A 60 -20.75 -5.09 0.82
CA ASN A 60 -19.73 -6.11 0.52
C ASN A 60 -18.46 -5.48 -0.06
N LEU A 61 -18.60 -4.60 -1.05
CA LEU A 61 -17.47 -3.88 -1.66
C LEU A 61 -16.72 -3.04 -0.62
N THR A 62 -17.44 -2.36 0.28
CA THR A 62 -16.85 -1.55 1.36
C THR A 62 -16.07 -2.42 2.34
N LYS A 63 -16.59 -3.58 2.70
CA LYS A 63 -15.91 -4.56 3.56
C LYS A 63 -14.63 -5.09 2.91
N LEU A 64 -14.70 -5.47 1.64
CA LEU A 64 -13.54 -5.93 0.87
C LEU A 64 -12.50 -4.82 0.71
N GLY A 65 -12.92 -3.60 0.45
CA GLY A 65 -12.05 -2.43 0.37
C GLY A 65 -11.31 -2.17 1.68
N MET A 66 -12.01 -2.29 2.83
CA MET A 66 -11.36 -2.14 4.14
C MET A 66 -10.34 -3.24 4.40
N ARG A 67 -10.64 -4.49 4.02
CA ARG A 67 -9.67 -5.60 4.11
C ARG A 67 -8.45 -5.36 3.21
N SER A 68 -8.65 -4.88 1.99
CA SER A 68 -7.56 -4.50 1.07
C SER A 68 -6.68 -3.40 1.67
N TYR A 69 -7.28 -2.36 2.25
CA TYR A 69 -6.58 -1.27 2.91
C TYR A 69 -5.75 -1.75 4.11
N MET A 70 -6.30 -2.63 4.94
CA MET A 70 -5.54 -3.19 6.07
C MET A 70 -4.40 -4.10 5.60
N ARG A 71 -4.57 -4.86 4.52
CA ARG A 71 -3.47 -5.65 3.92
C ARG A 71 -2.34 -4.75 3.43
N TYR A 72 -2.65 -3.64 2.76
CA TYR A 72 -1.65 -2.64 2.37
C TYR A 72 -0.79 -2.21 3.57
N TRP A 73 -1.40 -1.83 4.71
CA TRP A 73 -0.65 -1.44 5.90
C TRP A 73 0.22 -2.57 6.46
N PHE A 74 -0.31 -3.78 6.48
CA PHE A 74 0.47 -4.93 6.96
C PHE A 74 1.63 -5.27 6.01
N ASP A 75 1.45 -5.11 4.71
CA ASP A 75 2.53 -5.27 3.72
C ASP A 75 3.57 -4.17 3.87
N THR A 76 3.18 -2.92 4.07
CA THR A 76 4.10 -1.80 4.34
C THR A 76 5.04 -2.10 5.52
N PHE A 77 4.53 -2.74 6.59
CA PHE A 77 5.34 -3.12 7.74
C PHE A 77 6.28 -4.31 7.49
N ARG A 78 6.19 -4.95 6.34
CA ARG A 78 6.89 -6.20 6.01
C ARG A 78 7.73 -6.12 4.74
N LEU A 79 7.38 -5.24 3.82
CA LEU A 79 7.93 -5.17 2.46
C LEU A 79 9.45 -5.02 2.45
N ASN A 80 10.00 -4.23 3.37
CA ASN A 80 11.45 -4.05 3.51
C ASN A 80 12.23 -5.31 3.93
N LYS A 81 11.52 -6.38 4.29
CA LYS A 81 12.10 -7.69 4.63
C LYS A 81 11.98 -8.70 3.49
N TRP A 82 11.29 -8.34 2.41
CA TRP A 82 11.13 -9.23 1.27
C TRP A 82 12.38 -9.18 0.40
N SER A 83 12.79 -10.33 -0.12
CA SER A 83 13.88 -10.38 -1.08
C SER A 83 13.47 -9.79 -2.42
N LYS A 84 14.45 -9.33 -3.20
CA LYS A 84 14.21 -8.82 -4.57
C LYS A 84 13.52 -9.86 -5.44
N GLU A 85 13.93 -11.12 -5.33
CA GLU A 85 13.37 -12.25 -6.08
C GLU A 85 11.88 -12.43 -5.75
N ARG A 86 11.52 -12.29 -4.47
CA ARG A 86 10.12 -12.36 -4.04
C ARG A 86 9.31 -11.19 -4.63
N ILE A 87 9.82 -9.96 -4.52
CA ILE A 87 9.16 -8.77 -5.06
C ILE A 87 8.90 -8.94 -6.55
N VAL A 88 9.92 -9.34 -7.31
CA VAL A 88 9.80 -9.57 -8.76
C VAL A 88 8.80 -10.69 -9.07
N LYS A 89 8.88 -11.82 -8.37
CA LYS A 89 7.99 -12.97 -8.60
C LYS A 89 6.53 -12.68 -8.29
N THR A 90 6.24 -11.79 -7.34
CA THR A 90 4.88 -11.47 -6.89
C THR A 90 4.27 -10.27 -7.61
N THR A 91 5.01 -9.63 -8.52
CA THR A 91 4.55 -8.48 -9.28
C THR A 91 4.40 -8.86 -10.76
N LYS A 92 3.26 -8.51 -11.34
CA LYS A 92 3.01 -8.61 -12.79
C LYS A 92 2.65 -7.23 -13.31
N VAL A 93 3.43 -6.73 -14.25
CA VAL A 93 3.21 -5.43 -14.87
C VAL A 93 2.70 -5.61 -16.29
N ASN A 94 1.58 -5.01 -16.60
CA ASN A 94 1.06 -4.95 -17.96
C ASN A 94 1.55 -3.65 -18.60
N ASN A 95 1.95 -3.72 -19.87
CA ASN A 95 2.44 -2.57 -20.65
C ASN A 95 3.65 -1.87 -20.00
N GLU A 96 4.55 -2.62 -19.39
CA GLU A 96 5.73 -2.11 -18.68
C GLU A 96 6.63 -1.24 -19.58
N TYR A 97 6.61 -1.47 -20.88
CA TYR A 97 7.34 -0.70 -21.88
C TYR A 97 6.99 0.80 -21.86
N LEU A 98 5.75 1.16 -21.51
CA LEU A 98 5.33 2.57 -21.39
C LEU A 98 6.17 3.36 -20.38
N LEU A 99 6.73 2.68 -19.39
CA LEU A 99 7.61 3.28 -18.39
C LEU A 99 9.09 3.07 -18.77
N ARG A 100 9.45 1.87 -19.23
CA ARG A 100 10.86 1.55 -19.51
C ARG A 100 11.41 2.25 -20.75
N ASP A 101 10.65 2.35 -21.82
CA ASP A 101 11.14 2.94 -23.06
C ASP A 101 11.55 4.40 -22.91
N PRO A 102 10.76 5.29 -22.28
CA PRO A 102 11.21 6.66 -22.02
C PRO A 102 12.47 6.75 -21.16
N ILE A 103 12.60 5.87 -20.15
CA ILE A 103 13.79 5.86 -19.29
C ILE A 103 15.02 5.38 -20.06
N THR A 104 14.90 4.30 -20.84
CA THR A 104 15.98 3.77 -21.67
C THR A 104 16.45 4.80 -22.69
N ASN A 105 15.53 5.59 -23.26
CA ASN A 105 15.81 6.66 -24.19
C ASN A 105 16.26 7.97 -23.50
N LYS A 106 16.52 7.95 -22.20
CA LYS A 106 16.98 9.11 -21.39
C LYS A 106 16.02 10.31 -21.38
N LEU A 107 14.75 10.08 -21.66
CA LEU A 107 13.70 11.10 -21.62
C LEU A 107 13.11 11.26 -20.20
N GLY A 108 13.24 10.23 -19.37
CA GLY A 108 12.59 10.16 -18.07
C GLY A 108 11.08 9.88 -18.19
N CYS A 109 10.44 9.71 -17.03
CA CYS A 109 9.00 9.46 -16.96
C CYS A 109 8.43 10.01 -15.65
N ILE A 110 7.31 10.72 -15.73
CA ILE A 110 6.53 11.13 -14.54
C ILE A 110 5.33 10.19 -14.42
N VAL A 111 5.25 9.49 -13.29
CA VAL A 111 4.16 8.54 -13.01
C VAL A 111 3.21 9.15 -11.99
N ALA A 112 1.98 9.43 -12.41
CA ALA A 112 0.90 9.85 -11.52
C ALA A 112 0.14 8.62 -11.02
N LEU A 113 0.17 8.37 -9.72
CA LEU A 113 -0.46 7.21 -9.09
C LEU A 113 -1.62 7.63 -8.18
N PRO A 114 -2.78 6.98 -8.26
CA PRO A 114 -3.79 7.12 -7.24
C PRO A 114 -3.35 6.41 -5.96
N HIS A 115 -3.82 6.85 -4.79
CA HIS A 115 -3.65 6.10 -3.54
C HIS A 115 -4.57 4.86 -3.52
N ALA A 116 -4.29 3.90 -4.40
CA ALA A 116 -5.04 2.67 -4.57
C ALA A 116 -4.09 1.46 -4.64
N GLY A 117 -4.51 0.34 -4.07
CA GLY A 117 -3.68 -0.86 -4.04
C GLY A 117 -2.42 -0.71 -3.18
N ASN A 118 -1.38 -1.44 -3.53
CA ASN A 118 -0.07 -1.38 -2.86
C ASN A 118 0.97 -0.74 -3.78
N TRP A 119 0.99 0.58 -3.83
CA TRP A 119 1.92 1.35 -4.66
C TRP A 119 3.38 1.28 -4.17
N ASP A 120 3.63 1.07 -2.86
CA ASP A 120 4.98 0.82 -2.34
C ASP A 120 5.57 -0.48 -2.90
N HIS A 121 4.75 -1.53 -3.05
CA HIS A 121 5.18 -2.79 -3.66
C HIS A 121 5.51 -2.62 -5.15
N ALA A 122 4.69 -1.85 -5.88
CA ALA A 122 4.97 -1.53 -7.28
C ALA A 122 6.29 -0.75 -7.41
N ALA A 123 6.51 0.25 -6.54
CA ALA A 123 7.76 1.01 -6.52
C ALA A 123 8.97 0.11 -6.21
N ALA A 124 8.85 -0.76 -5.20
CA ALA A 124 9.90 -1.73 -4.85
C ALA A 124 10.23 -2.68 -6.02
N TYR A 125 9.23 -3.06 -6.84
CA TYR A 125 9.47 -3.84 -8.06
C TYR A 125 10.33 -3.07 -9.06
N PHE A 126 9.96 -1.84 -9.38
CA PHE A 126 10.72 -1.05 -10.34
C PHE A 126 12.15 -0.76 -9.85
N CYS A 127 12.33 -0.42 -8.58
CA CYS A 127 13.65 -0.25 -7.98
C CYS A 127 14.45 -1.57 -8.02
N SER A 128 13.82 -2.71 -7.73
CA SER A 128 14.46 -4.03 -7.77
C SER A 128 14.87 -4.46 -9.18
N THR A 129 14.25 -3.90 -10.20
CA THR A 129 14.50 -4.19 -11.63
C THR A 129 15.30 -3.09 -12.35
N GLY A 130 15.99 -2.22 -11.58
CA GLY A 130 16.99 -1.28 -12.10
C GLY A 130 16.46 0.08 -12.51
N ILE A 131 15.25 0.47 -12.07
CA ILE A 131 14.74 1.83 -12.29
C ILE A 131 15.01 2.66 -11.03
N ASN A 132 15.70 3.78 -11.19
CA ASN A 132 15.83 4.78 -10.14
C ASN A 132 14.52 5.56 -10.05
N LEU A 133 13.92 5.56 -8.86
CA LEU A 133 12.62 6.16 -8.62
C LEU A 133 12.73 7.20 -7.51
N THR A 134 12.33 8.42 -7.82
CA THR A 134 12.20 9.51 -6.84
C THR A 134 10.72 9.78 -6.59
N ALA A 135 10.31 9.90 -5.33
CA ALA A 135 8.92 10.15 -4.97
C ALA A 135 8.75 11.46 -4.20
N VAL A 136 7.71 12.22 -4.56
CA VAL A 136 7.28 13.37 -3.76
C VAL A 136 6.44 12.86 -2.59
N VAL A 137 6.80 13.25 -1.38
CA VAL A 137 6.13 12.79 -0.16
C VAL A 137 5.63 13.95 0.69
N GLU A 138 4.48 13.77 1.34
CA GLU A 138 3.97 14.72 2.31
C GLU A 138 4.79 14.63 3.61
N LYS A 139 5.16 15.78 4.18
CA LYS A 139 5.83 15.85 5.48
C LYS A 139 4.85 15.55 6.61
N LEU A 140 4.87 14.33 7.10
CA LEU A 140 4.02 13.86 8.19
C LEU A 140 4.44 14.44 9.55
N LYS A 141 3.47 14.59 10.44
CA LYS A 141 3.72 14.95 11.84
C LYS A 141 3.33 13.77 12.75
N PRO A 142 4.10 13.48 13.82
CA PRO A 142 5.36 14.13 14.23
C PRO A 142 6.53 13.68 13.32
N GLU A 143 7.62 14.49 13.33
CA GLU A 143 8.82 14.28 12.52
C GLU A 143 9.39 12.86 12.59
N ALA A 144 9.34 12.24 13.76
CA ALA A 144 9.83 10.88 13.97
C ALA A 144 9.05 9.82 13.15
N ILE A 145 7.75 10.05 12.87
CA ILE A 145 6.97 9.18 11.97
C ILE A 145 7.39 9.43 10.52
N PHE A 146 7.56 10.70 10.15
CA PHE A 146 8.03 11.06 8.82
C PHE A 146 9.38 10.41 8.51
N GLN A 147 10.36 10.55 9.40
CA GLN A 147 11.67 9.94 9.23
C GLN A 147 11.57 8.42 9.08
N LYS A 148 10.72 7.76 9.87
CA LYS A 148 10.51 6.30 9.77
C LYS A 148 9.96 5.87 8.41
N PHE A 149 9.08 6.68 7.80
CA PHE A 149 8.59 6.41 6.45
C PHE A 149 9.66 6.69 5.39
N LEU A 150 10.50 7.69 5.56
CA LEU A 150 11.64 7.93 4.67
C LEU A 150 12.61 6.74 4.70
N ASP A 151 13.04 6.33 5.90
CA ASP A 151 13.93 5.17 6.09
C ASP A 151 13.34 3.91 5.42
N TYR A 152 12.04 3.70 5.59
CA TYR A 152 11.34 2.58 4.98
C TYR A 152 11.38 2.67 3.44
N ARG A 153 11.05 3.82 2.85
CA ARG A 153 11.06 3.99 1.39
C ARG A 153 12.46 3.86 0.82
N GLN A 154 13.46 4.44 1.46
CA GLN A 154 14.86 4.25 1.07
C GLN A 154 15.27 2.78 1.15
N SER A 155 14.81 2.04 2.15
CA SER A 155 15.12 0.61 2.29
C SER A 155 14.54 -0.28 1.17
N ILE A 156 13.53 0.20 0.44
CA ILE A 156 12.95 -0.47 -0.74
C ILE A 156 13.40 0.15 -2.06
N GLY A 157 14.35 1.09 -2.03
CA GLY A 157 15.03 1.68 -3.18
C GLY A 157 14.43 2.96 -3.73
N ILE A 158 13.51 3.63 -3.02
CA ILE A 158 12.92 4.91 -3.41
C ILE A 158 13.79 6.06 -2.85
N GLU A 159 14.11 7.02 -3.70
CA GLU A 159 14.83 8.26 -3.35
C GLU A 159 13.87 9.43 -3.07
#